data_0991d8c58da7e993cb1a0b0816fd75c8
#
_entry.id   0991d8c58da7e993cb1a0b0816fd75c8
#
_cell.length_a   1.000
_cell.length_b   1.000
_cell.length_c   1.000
_cell.angle_alpha   90.00
_cell.angle_beta   90.00
_cell.angle_gamma   90.00
#
_symmetry.space_group_name_H-M   'P 1'
#
loop_
_entity.id
_entity.type
_entity.pdbx_description
1 polymer ?
#
loop_
_entity_poly.entity_id
_entity_poly.type
_entity_poly.pdbx_seq_one_letter_code
_entity_poly.pdbx_strand_id
1 'polypeptide(L)'
;TLDDVKALPMDAIFFMEYMKKRGYDVVFHGEYTPDFIPKYTPILLRMGVECVYTPQRQVWKYLEQYGYSFDYLFVSRVYQAQCFDRLFRKYCRRAVYIFNTVDIHFVREELEAQIFNSSLRLSNAMQTKRVELLIASQADATIVISRDEKKLLEETYGLKRIMHIPQARTVRGRSGTWEERK
;
A
#
# COMPACT_ATOMS: atom_id res chain seq x y z
N THR A 1 10.80 12.81 5.95
CA THR A 1 11.58 13.48 4.88
C THR A 1 11.16 12.89 3.53
N LEU A 2 11.40 13.60 2.43
CA LEU A 2 11.08 13.14 1.06
C LEU A 2 11.73 11.77 0.72
N ASP A 3 12.73 11.35 1.45
CA ASP A 3 13.41 10.07 1.28
C ASP A 3 12.59 8.88 1.82
N ASP A 4 11.71 9.10 2.79
CA ASP A 4 10.86 8.04 3.34
C ASP A 4 9.73 7.63 2.39
N VAL A 5 9.33 8.50 1.48
CA VAL A 5 8.25 8.25 0.51
C VAL A 5 8.69 7.31 -0.62
N LYS A 6 10.00 7.21 -0.87
CA LYS A 6 10.56 6.44 -2.00
C LYS A 6 11.05 5.04 -1.64
N ALA A 7 11.03 4.66 -0.37
CA ALA A 7 11.45 3.32 0.04
C ALA A 7 10.34 2.31 -0.19
N LEU A 8 10.67 1.16 -0.79
CA LEU A 8 9.75 0.02 -0.78
C LEU A 8 9.55 -0.41 0.68
N PRO A 9 8.33 -0.40 1.20
CA PRO A 9 8.09 -0.83 2.58
C PRO A 9 8.60 -2.26 2.77
N MET A 10 9.32 -2.51 3.85
CA MET A 10 9.79 -3.87 4.18
C MET A 10 8.64 -4.88 4.24
N ASP A 11 7.46 -4.41 4.61
CA ASP A 11 6.24 -5.22 4.65
C ASP A 11 5.81 -5.68 3.25
N ALA A 12 5.98 -4.86 2.22
CA ALA A 12 5.68 -5.25 0.84
C ALA A 12 6.64 -6.33 0.34
N ILE A 13 7.94 -6.23 0.68
CA ILE A 13 8.93 -7.27 0.37
C ILE A 13 8.54 -8.58 1.05
N PHE A 14 8.24 -8.53 2.34
CA PHE A 14 7.84 -9.71 3.11
C PHE A 14 6.57 -10.36 2.55
N PHE A 15 5.59 -9.55 2.19
CA PHE A 15 4.34 -10.02 1.59
C PHE A 15 4.60 -10.73 0.24
N MET A 16 5.39 -10.11 -0.65
CA MET A 16 5.72 -10.71 -1.94
C MET A 16 6.52 -12.01 -1.78
N GLU A 17 7.47 -12.06 -0.85
CA GLU A 17 8.21 -13.28 -0.52
C GLU A 17 7.27 -14.39 -0.04
N TYR A 18 6.34 -14.06 0.85
CA TYR A 18 5.33 -15.01 1.34
C TYR A 18 4.46 -15.55 0.20
N MET A 19 3.98 -14.68 -0.69
CA MET A 19 3.16 -15.08 -1.84
C MET A 19 3.94 -15.98 -2.81
N LYS A 20 5.21 -15.66 -3.09
CA LYS A 20 6.08 -16.54 -3.91
C LYS A 20 6.29 -17.91 -3.27
N LYS A 21 6.51 -17.99 -1.95
CA LYS A 21 6.62 -19.26 -1.21
C LYS A 21 5.33 -20.09 -1.26
N ARG A 22 4.19 -19.46 -1.46
CA ARG A 22 2.87 -20.11 -1.63
C ARG A 22 2.57 -20.52 -3.07
N GLY A 23 3.50 -20.27 -4.00
CA GLY A 23 3.36 -20.67 -5.41
C GLY A 23 2.62 -19.67 -6.31
N TYR A 24 2.38 -18.46 -5.83
CA TYR A 24 1.79 -17.42 -6.66
C TYR A 24 2.83 -16.81 -7.59
N ASP A 25 2.40 -16.46 -8.81
CA ASP A 25 3.13 -15.56 -9.66
C ASP A 25 2.87 -14.13 -9.22
N VAL A 26 3.96 -13.41 -8.92
CA VAL A 26 3.89 -12.07 -8.33
C VAL A 26 4.51 -11.08 -9.30
N VAL A 27 3.72 -10.08 -9.66
CA VAL A 27 4.17 -8.93 -10.44
C VAL A 27 4.18 -7.71 -9.54
N PHE A 28 5.34 -7.09 -9.40
CA PHE A 28 5.47 -5.79 -8.76
C PHE A 28 5.41 -4.71 -9.82
N HIS A 29 4.39 -3.85 -9.71
CA HIS A 29 4.30 -2.66 -10.53
C HIS A 29 4.68 -1.44 -9.71
N GLY A 30 5.77 -0.79 -10.08
CA GLY A 30 6.28 0.43 -9.45
C GLY A 30 6.28 1.63 -10.38
N GLU A 31 6.24 2.82 -9.80
CA GLU A 31 6.50 4.03 -10.54
C GLU A 31 7.98 4.06 -11.00
N TYR A 32 8.21 4.52 -12.23
CA TYR A 32 9.56 4.67 -12.74
C TYR A 32 10.29 5.77 -11.99
N THR A 33 11.16 5.38 -11.06
CA THR A 33 12.07 6.29 -10.35
C THR A 33 13.50 5.79 -10.49
N PRO A 34 14.42 6.62 -11.02
CA PRO A 34 15.81 6.20 -11.27
C PRO A 34 16.53 5.65 -10.03
N ASP A 35 16.24 6.19 -8.87
CA ASP A 35 16.90 5.79 -7.61
C ASP A 35 16.32 4.50 -7.02
N PHE A 36 15.06 4.22 -7.28
CA PHE A 36 14.37 3.04 -6.74
C PHE A 36 14.77 1.76 -7.47
N ILE A 37 14.84 1.82 -8.79
CA ILE A 37 15.06 0.64 -9.63
C ILE A 37 16.36 -0.09 -9.28
N PRO A 38 17.56 0.56 -9.24
CA PRO A 38 18.78 -0.15 -8.94
C PRO A 38 18.85 -0.69 -7.51
N LYS A 39 18.15 -0.08 -6.57
CA LYS A 39 18.18 -0.47 -5.15
C LYS A 39 17.31 -1.70 -4.86
N TYR A 40 16.10 -1.74 -5.39
CA TYR A 40 15.10 -2.75 -5.01
C TYR A 40 14.87 -3.84 -6.05
N THR A 41 14.98 -3.53 -7.34
CA THR A 41 14.75 -4.50 -8.40
C THR A 41 15.62 -5.76 -8.27
N PRO A 42 16.93 -5.69 -7.97
CA PRO A 42 17.74 -6.90 -7.82
C PRO A 42 17.26 -7.81 -6.68
N ILE A 43 16.66 -7.22 -5.63
CA ILE A 43 16.11 -7.98 -4.50
C ILE A 43 14.85 -8.72 -4.96
N LEU A 44 13.94 -8.02 -5.63
CA LEU A 44 12.67 -8.58 -6.11
C LEU A 44 12.89 -9.68 -7.14
N LEU A 45 13.80 -9.45 -8.11
CA LEU A 45 14.13 -10.46 -9.12
C LEU A 45 14.71 -11.74 -8.52
N ARG A 46 15.58 -11.63 -7.49
CA ARG A 46 16.10 -12.81 -6.79
C ARG A 46 15.00 -13.59 -6.05
N MET A 47 13.91 -12.95 -5.68
CA MET A 47 12.73 -13.59 -5.10
C MET A 47 11.81 -14.22 -6.16
N GLY A 48 12.11 -14.05 -7.45
CA GLY A 48 11.26 -14.50 -8.54
C GLY A 48 10.02 -13.63 -8.75
N VAL A 49 10.09 -12.37 -8.34
CA VAL A 49 9.05 -11.36 -8.58
C VAL A 49 9.33 -10.68 -9.91
N GLU A 50 8.35 -10.66 -10.80
CA GLU A 50 8.41 -9.87 -12.04
C GLU A 50 8.29 -8.38 -11.69
N CYS A 51 9.17 -7.56 -12.26
CA CYS A 51 9.18 -6.12 -12.01
C CYS A 51 8.79 -5.35 -13.26
N VAL A 52 7.72 -4.59 -13.18
CA VAL A 52 7.23 -3.73 -14.26
C VAL A 52 7.29 -2.28 -13.82
N TYR A 53 7.97 -1.46 -14.59
CA TYR A 53 8.10 -0.03 -14.34
C TYR A 53 7.57 0.74 -15.53
N THR A 54 6.44 1.38 -15.36
CA THR A 54 5.85 2.22 -16.40
C THR A 54 5.60 3.63 -15.88
N PRO A 55 5.77 4.66 -16.71
CA PRO A 55 5.32 5.99 -16.34
C PRO A 55 3.83 5.95 -15.98
N GLN A 56 3.43 6.68 -14.93
CA GLN A 56 2.06 6.68 -14.40
C GLN A 56 0.99 6.82 -15.49
N ARG A 57 1.21 7.71 -16.46
CA ARG A 57 0.30 7.93 -17.61
C ARG A 57 0.26 6.79 -18.65
N GLN A 58 1.07 5.74 -18.50
CA GLN A 58 1.10 4.58 -19.40
C GLN A 58 0.67 3.28 -18.72
N VAL A 59 0.38 3.30 -17.43
CA VAL A 59 -0.06 2.13 -16.66
C VAL A 59 -1.29 1.47 -17.30
N TRP A 60 -2.19 2.27 -17.88
CA TRP A 60 -3.38 1.76 -18.54
C TRP A 60 -3.05 0.80 -19.70
N LYS A 61 -1.95 1.01 -20.45
CA LYS A 61 -1.53 0.11 -21.55
C LYS A 61 -1.15 -1.27 -21.01
N TYR A 62 -0.41 -1.31 -19.92
CA TYR A 62 -0.05 -2.55 -19.27
C TYR A 62 -1.27 -3.28 -18.73
N LEU A 63 -2.17 -2.57 -18.05
CA LEU A 63 -3.39 -3.16 -17.52
C LEU A 63 -4.37 -3.59 -18.62
N GLU A 64 -4.44 -2.89 -19.75
CA GLU A 64 -5.24 -3.29 -20.89
C GLU A 64 -4.78 -4.63 -21.48
N GLN A 65 -3.47 -4.86 -21.50
CA GLN A 65 -2.88 -6.09 -22.04
C GLN A 65 -2.94 -7.25 -21.04
N TYR A 66 -2.66 -7.01 -19.76
CA TYR A 66 -2.45 -8.07 -18.78
C TYR A 66 -3.46 -8.07 -17.62
N GLY A 67 -4.23 -7.00 -17.44
CA GLY A 67 -5.09 -6.84 -16.27
C GLY A 67 -6.13 -7.95 -16.08
N TYR A 68 -6.60 -8.55 -17.17
CA TYR A 68 -7.57 -9.64 -17.12
C TYR A 68 -6.99 -10.96 -16.56
N SER A 69 -5.67 -11.12 -16.59
CA SER A 69 -4.99 -12.33 -16.10
C SER A 69 -4.72 -12.31 -14.59
N PHE A 70 -4.89 -11.18 -13.93
CA PHE A 70 -4.67 -11.09 -12.48
C PHE A 70 -5.85 -11.68 -11.70
N ASP A 71 -5.53 -12.55 -10.74
CA ASP A 71 -6.48 -13.06 -9.74
C ASP A 71 -6.61 -12.13 -8.54
N TYR A 72 -5.54 -11.42 -8.20
CA TYR A 72 -5.47 -10.50 -7.07
C TYR A 72 -4.78 -9.19 -7.45
N LEU A 73 -5.32 -8.10 -6.93
CA LEU A 73 -4.69 -6.78 -6.94
C LEU A 73 -4.42 -6.35 -5.50
N PHE A 74 -3.17 -6.14 -5.17
CA PHE A 74 -2.76 -5.64 -3.86
C PHE A 74 -2.25 -4.20 -4.02
N VAL A 75 -3.04 -3.25 -3.53
CA VAL A 75 -2.76 -1.83 -3.71
C VAL A 75 -2.50 -1.19 -2.36
N SER A 76 -1.30 -0.64 -2.18
CA SER A 76 -0.89 -0.01 -0.93
C SER A 76 -1.00 1.51 -1.01
N ARG A 77 -1.54 2.10 0.05
CA ARG A 77 -1.72 3.54 0.28
C ARG A 77 -2.79 4.19 -0.59
N VAL A 78 -3.51 5.13 0.03
CA VAL A 78 -4.65 5.83 -0.59
C VAL A 78 -4.27 6.58 -1.87
N TYR A 79 -3.10 7.19 -1.94
CA TYR A 79 -2.68 7.97 -3.11
C TYR A 79 -2.48 7.08 -4.35
N GLN A 80 -1.89 5.90 -4.18
CA GLN A 80 -1.76 4.94 -5.27
C GLN A 80 -3.13 4.39 -5.69
N ALA A 81 -3.94 4.03 -4.71
CA ALA A 81 -5.29 3.55 -4.98
C ALA A 81 -6.12 4.61 -5.73
N GLN A 82 -6.09 5.85 -5.31
CA GLN A 82 -6.78 6.96 -5.97
C GLN A 82 -6.36 7.14 -7.44
N CYS A 83 -5.05 7.04 -7.71
CA CYS A 83 -4.54 7.21 -9.09
C CYS A 83 -5.03 6.12 -10.04
N PHE A 84 -5.21 4.89 -9.55
CA PHE A 84 -5.39 3.72 -10.42
C PHE A 84 -6.75 3.02 -10.27
N ASP A 85 -7.58 3.37 -9.29
CA ASP A 85 -8.85 2.68 -9.02
C ASP A 85 -9.72 2.48 -10.27
N ARG A 86 -9.91 3.54 -11.07
CA ARG A 86 -10.69 3.46 -12.31
C ARG A 86 -10.11 2.50 -13.33
N LEU A 87 -8.78 2.42 -13.42
CA LEU A 87 -8.10 1.52 -14.34
C LEU A 87 -8.22 0.07 -13.87
N PHE A 88 -8.06 -0.17 -12.58
CA PHE A 88 -8.23 -1.49 -11.99
C PHE A 88 -9.64 -2.03 -12.25
N ARG A 89 -10.67 -1.23 -11.98
CA ARG A 89 -12.06 -1.62 -12.25
C ARG A 89 -12.35 -1.84 -13.73
N LYS A 90 -11.68 -1.13 -14.61
CA LYS A 90 -11.87 -1.28 -16.06
C LYS A 90 -11.20 -2.54 -16.59
N TYR A 91 -9.94 -2.77 -16.23
CA TYR A 91 -9.11 -3.79 -16.87
C TYR A 91 -8.91 -5.07 -16.04
N CYS A 92 -9.04 -5.00 -14.71
CA CYS A 92 -8.80 -6.13 -13.81
C CYS A 92 -10.11 -6.64 -13.17
N ARG A 93 -11.14 -6.81 -13.98
CA ARG A 93 -12.52 -7.10 -13.49
C ARG A 93 -12.69 -8.42 -12.75
N ARG A 94 -11.77 -9.36 -12.92
CA ARG A 94 -11.79 -10.67 -12.26
C ARG A 94 -10.97 -10.70 -10.99
N ALA A 95 -10.07 -9.74 -10.83
CA ALA A 95 -9.16 -9.73 -9.71
C ALA A 95 -9.87 -9.33 -8.42
N VAL A 96 -9.54 -10.02 -7.34
CA VAL A 96 -9.91 -9.62 -5.98
C VAL A 96 -9.08 -8.39 -5.62
N TYR A 97 -9.75 -7.27 -5.37
CA TYR A 97 -9.11 -6.02 -5.05
C TYR A 97 -8.87 -5.87 -3.54
N ILE A 98 -7.61 -5.90 -3.14
CA ILE A 98 -7.17 -5.76 -1.75
C ILE A 98 -6.53 -4.38 -1.58
N PHE A 99 -7.14 -3.55 -0.73
CA PHE A 99 -6.60 -2.26 -0.35
C PHE A 99 -5.82 -2.37 0.97
N ASN A 100 -4.53 -2.09 0.94
CA ASN A 100 -3.68 -2.03 2.13
C ASN A 100 -3.45 -0.56 2.50
N THR A 101 -4.00 -0.12 3.62
CA THR A 101 -3.87 1.27 4.07
C THR A 101 -2.43 1.62 4.42
N VAL A 102 -1.65 0.65 4.95
CA VAL A 102 -0.33 0.81 5.59
C VAL A 102 -0.44 1.60 6.91
N ASP A 103 -1.09 2.73 6.88
CA ASP A 103 -1.63 3.56 7.94
C ASP A 103 -2.89 4.26 7.41
N ILE A 104 -3.80 4.64 8.28
CA ILE A 104 -4.96 5.43 7.85
C ILE A 104 -4.51 6.88 7.68
N HIS A 105 -4.32 7.28 6.42
CA HIS A 105 -3.70 8.57 6.08
C HIS A 105 -4.49 9.76 6.59
N PHE A 106 -5.82 9.77 6.46
CA PHE A 106 -6.61 10.89 6.92
C PHE A 106 -6.51 11.11 8.44
N VAL A 107 -6.35 10.05 9.23
CA VAL A 107 -6.19 10.19 10.69
C VAL A 107 -4.89 10.90 11.01
N ARG A 108 -3.80 10.50 10.38
CA ARG A 108 -2.50 11.17 10.54
C ARG A 108 -2.55 12.62 10.08
N GLU A 109 -3.17 12.89 8.93
CA GLU A 109 -3.28 14.24 8.38
C GLU A 109 -4.18 15.14 9.23
N GLU A 110 -5.27 14.63 9.82
CA GLU A 110 -6.11 15.35 10.78
C GLU A 110 -5.30 15.74 12.02
N LEU A 111 -4.50 14.81 12.57
CA LEU A 111 -3.61 15.10 13.71
C LEU A 111 -2.54 16.15 13.37
N GLU A 112 -1.91 16.03 12.20
CA GLU A 112 -0.97 17.05 11.74
C GLU A 112 -1.62 18.42 11.58
N ALA A 113 -2.84 18.48 11.04
CA ALA A 113 -3.59 19.73 10.89
C ALA A 113 -3.88 20.39 12.27
N GLN A 114 -4.19 19.60 13.28
CA GLN A 114 -4.38 20.07 14.65
C GLN A 114 -3.08 20.61 15.25
N ILE A 115 -1.97 19.86 15.15
CA ILE A 115 -0.65 20.25 15.69
C ILE A 115 -0.21 21.59 15.08
N PHE A 116 -0.38 21.77 13.78
CA PHE A 116 0.02 22.98 13.08
C PHE A 116 -1.05 24.08 13.05
N ASN A 117 -2.20 23.84 13.67
CA ASN A 117 -3.36 24.74 13.67
C ASN A 117 -3.68 25.30 12.27
N SER A 118 -3.72 24.41 11.25
CA SER A 118 -3.82 24.80 9.85
C SER A 118 -5.14 24.36 9.23
N SER A 119 -5.98 25.31 8.88
CA SER A 119 -7.25 25.06 8.20
C SER A 119 -7.06 24.45 6.80
N LEU A 120 -6.00 24.82 6.10
CA LEU A 120 -5.66 24.22 4.79
C LEU A 120 -5.32 22.73 4.92
N ARG A 121 -4.50 22.36 5.91
CA ARG A 121 -4.18 20.94 6.18
C ARG A 121 -5.42 20.16 6.57
N LEU A 122 -6.30 20.76 7.36
CA LEU A 122 -7.57 20.12 7.74
C LEU A 122 -8.46 19.87 6.52
N SER A 123 -8.56 20.84 5.61
CA SER A 123 -9.30 20.68 4.36
C SER A 123 -8.75 19.54 3.51
N ASN A 124 -7.42 19.43 3.38
CA ASN A 124 -6.77 18.33 2.66
C ASN A 124 -7.04 16.98 3.33
N ALA A 125 -6.92 16.89 4.66
CA ALA A 125 -7.23 15.69 5.43
C ALA A 125 -8.68 15.23 5.22
N MET A 126 -9.63 16.15 5.18
CA MET A 126 -11.04 15.84 4.89
C MET A 126 -11.24 15.31 3.47
N GLN A 127 -10.48 15.78 2.50
CA GLN A 127 -10.50 15.25 1.14
C GLN A 127 -9.90 13.83 1.10
N THR A 128 -8.74 13.63 1.72
CA THR A 128 -8.11 12.30 1.86
C THR A 128 -9.07 11.31 2.51
N LYS A 129 -9.74 11.73 3.58
CA LYS A 129 -10.75 10.92 4.29
C LYS A 129 -11.86 10.42 3.37
N ARG A 130 -12.45 11.31 2.57
CA ARG A 130 -13.51 10.93 1.64
C ARG A 130 -13.04 9.88 0.64
N VAL A 131 -11.83 10.06 0.10
CA VAL A 131 -11.25 9.17 -0.89
C VAL A 131 -10.88 7.83 -0.26
N GLU A 132 -10.22 7.84 0.90
CA GLU A 132 -9.75 6.63 1.57
C GLU A 132 -10.92 5.75 2.03
N LEU A 133 -11.96 6.35 2.62
CA LEU A 133 -13.18 5.63 3.01
C LEU A 133 -13.93 5.08 1.80
N LEU A 134 -13.99 5.83 0.69
CA LEU A 134 -14.62 5.36 -0.55
C LEU A 134 -13.89 4.13 -1.09
N ILE A 135 -12.56 4.18 -1.21
CA ILE A 135 -11.75 3.06 -1.69
C ILE A 135 -11.93 1.86 -0.77
N ALA A 136 -11.83 2.05 0.55
CA ALA A 136 -12.01 0.98 1.52
C ALA A 136 -13.40 0.34 1.47
N SER A 137 -14.46 1.13 1.21
CA SER A 137 -15.83 0.62 1.06
C SER A 137 -16.02 -0.23 -0.18
N GLN A 138 -15.26 0.04 -1.22
CA GLN A 138 -15.38 -0.59 -2.54
C GLN A 138 -14.39 -1.74 -2.76
N ALA A 139 -13.33 -1.84 -1.97
CA ALA A 139 -12.38 -2.94 -2.01
C ALA A 139 -13.05 -4.26 -1.57
N ASP A 140 -12.58 -5.39 -2.11
CA ASP A 140 -13.03 -6.72 -1.67
C ASP A 140 -12.50 -7.08 -0.29
N ALA A 141 -11.34 -6.52 0.07
CA ALA A 141 -10.81 -6.53 1.44
C ALA A 141 -9.97 -5.27 1.68
N THR A 142 -10.04 -4.72 2.89
CA THR A 142 -9.15 -3.65 3.34
C THR A 142 -8.29 -4.13 4.49
N ILE A 143 -6.99 -3.97 4.36
CA ILE A 143 -6.01 -4.36 5.38
C ILE A 143 -5.61 -3.12 6.19
N VAL A 144 -5.64 -3.27 7.50
CA VAL A 144 -5.14 -2.30 8.48
C VAL A 144 -4.12 -2.95 9.41
N ILE A 145 -3.21 -2.18 9.98
CA ILE A 145 -2.08 -2.69 10.77
C ILE A 145 -2.35 -2.77 12.27
N SER A 146 -3.41 -2.13 12.75
CA SER A 146 -3.77 -2.13 14.17
C SER A 146 -5.24 -2.48 14.41
N ARG A 147 -5.53 -2.94 15.63
CA ARG A 147 -6.91 -3.22 16.05
C ARG A 147 -7.72 -1.94 16.19
N ASP A 148 -7.08 -0.85 16.58
CA ASP A 148 -7.74 0.45 16.73
C ASP A 148 -8.18 1.01 15.38
N GLU A 149 -7.34 0.88 14.34
CA GLU A 149 -7.72 1.22 12.97
C GLU A 149 -8.89 0.37 12.48
N LYS A 150 -8.86 -0.94 12.75
CA LYS A 150 -9.98 -1.82 12.41
C LYS A 150 -11.27 -1.35 13.08
N LYS A 151 -11.22 -1.13 14.38
CA LYS A 151 -12.34 -0.66 15.16
C LYS A 151 -12.86 0.68 14.67
N LEU A 152 -11.98 1.62 14.36
CA LEU A 152 -12.34 2.91 13.78
C LEU A 152 -13.13 2.75 12.47
N LEU A 153 -12.63 1.93 11.53
CA LEU A 153 -13.27 1.75 10.24
C LEU A 153 -14.61 1.00 10.36
N GLU A 154 -14.70 -0.01 11.22
CA GLU A 154 -15.92 -0.80 11.40
C GLU A 154 -16.98 -0.08 12.24
N GLU A 155 -16.62 0.46 13.41
CA GLU A 155 -17.58 1.01 14.36
C GLU A 155 -17.96 2.47 14.06
N THR A 156 -17.00 3.30 13.62
CA THR A 156 -17.27 4.71 13.36
C THR A 156 -17.76 4.95 11.94
N TYR A 157 -17.21 4.22 10.96
CA TYR A 157 -17.54 4.43 9.55
C TYR A 157 -18.41 3.32 8.94
N GLY A 158 -18.74 2.26 9.70
CA GLY A 158 -19.61 1.18 9.27
C GLY A 158 -19.06 0.34 8.13
N LEU A 159 -17.74 0.38 7.90
CA LEU A 159 -17.10 -0.37 6.82
C LEU A 159 -17.06 -1.86 7.14
N LYS A 160 -17.15 -2.67 6.10
CA LYS A 160 -17.11 -4.14 6.19
C LYS A 160 -15.83 -4.66 5.52
N ARG A 161 -15.52 -5.93 5.76
CA ARG A 161 -14.37 -6.61 5.14
C ARG A 161 -13.02 -5.99 5.52
N ILE A 162 -12.91 -5.49 6.77
CA ILE A 162 -11.69 -4.95 7.33
C ILE A 162 -10.88 -6.07 7.99
N MET A 163 -9.67 -6.29 7.51
CA MET A 163 -8.75 -7.31 8.00
C MET A 163 -7.62 -6.66 8.78
N HIS A 164 -7.43 -7.07 10.04
CA HIS A 164 -6.27 -6.68 10.82
C HIS A 164 -5.11 -7.63 10.50
N ILE A 165 -4.10 -7.14 9.82
CA ILE A 165 -2.84 -7.85 9.56
C ILE A 165 -1.71 -6.96 10.06
N PRO A 166 -1.12 -7.30 11.22
CA PRO A 166 -0.03 -6.52 11.79
C PRO A 166 1.21 -6.60 10.90
N GLN A 167 2.04 -5.57 10.96
CA GLN A 167 3.30 -5.56 10.23
C GLN A 167 4.19 -6.74 10.64
N ALA A 168 4.49 -7.60 9.69
CA ALA A 168 5.37 -8.73 9.91
C ALA A 168 6.84 -8.31 9.71
N ARG A 169 7.69 -8.68 10.65
CA ARG A 169 9.14 -8.43 10.56
C ARG A 169 9.92 -9.66 10.97
N THR A 170 10.99 -9.92 10.24
CA THR A 170 11.93 -10.97 10.65
C THR A 170 12.80 -10.46 11.79
N VAL A 171 12.82 -11.17 12.89
CA VAL A 171 13.75 -10.89 14.00
C VAL A 171 15.15 -11.31 13.57
N ARG A 172 16.05 -10.35 13.40
CA ARG A 172 17.44 -10.59 12.97
C ARG A 172 18.41 -10.80 14.14
N GLY A 173 17.89 -11.04 15.34
CA GLY A 173 18.69 -11.14 16.54
C GLY A 173 18.96 -9.78 17.20
N ARG A 174 19.76 -9.80 18.26
CA ARG A 174 20.13 -8.63 19.04
C ARG A 174 21.47 -8.11 18.55
N SER A 175 21.51 -6.87 18.07
CA SER A 175 22.76 -6.22 17.57
C SER A 175 23.58 -5.53 18.66
N GLY A 176 23.10 -5.47 19.91
CA GLY A 176 23.75 -4.85 21.04
C GLY A 176 22.86 -4.77 22.27
N THR A 177 23.43 -4.40 23.41
CA THR A 177 22.68 -4.13 24.63
C THR A 177 22.07 -2.73 24.59
N TRP A 178 21.17 -2.44 25.54
CA TRP A 178 20.55 -1.10 25.62
C TRP A 178 21.61 -0.01 25.90
N GLU A 179 22.61 -0.36 26.73
CA GLU A 179 23.72 0.51 27.13
C GLU A 179 24.65 0.89 25.98
N GLU A 180 24.73 0.05 24.95
CA GLU A 180 25.56 0.27 23.76
C GLU A 180 24.87 1.17 22.69
N ARG A 181 23.61 1.56 22.92
CA ARG A 181 22.92 2.49 22.02
C ARG A 181 23.33 3.92 22.33
N LYS A 182 24.08 4.53 21.41
CA LYS A 182 24.42 5.96 21.43
C LYS A 182 23.38 6.77 20.67
#